data_98d38db9b598d2cd63f05245b87f891a
#
_entry.id   98d38db9b598d2cd63f05245b87f891a
#
_cell.length_a   1.000
_cell.length_b   1.000
_cell.length_c   1.000
_cell.angle_alpha   90.00
_cell.angle_beta   90.00
_cell.angle_gamma   90.00
#
_symmetry.space_group_name_H-M   'P 1'
#
loop_
_entity.id
_entity.type
_entity.pdbx_description
1 polymer ?
#
loop_
_entity_poly.entity_id
_entity_poly.type
_entity_poly.pdbx_seq_one_letter_code
_entity_poly.pdbx_strand_id
1 'polypeptide(L)'
;MAKYKIVHYLNQFFGGIGGEDKADFQPEVREEIIGPGMALNDGLGDDYEIVATVICGDNYFGENLDKATDTIVEMVKKYEPDIFVAGPAFNAGRYGVACGTICKAVEERLGIPVLSGMYEENPGADMFKQDVILVKTGNSAATMKKAVPQFVTLIKKLATGEEILGPSIEGYLERGIRVNYFAEERGATRGLKMLLKKIAGEPFETDLPMPKFDRVEPGKALKILAKQRLQSLHLVVLYQLVIRIISSPLMQRSLDGIQWKAWTECLKMTI
;
A
#
# COMPACT_ATOMS: atom_id res chain seq x y z
N MET A 1 28.99 -8.54 20.13
CA MET A 1 27.94 -9.49 19.70
C MET A 1 27.85 -9.39 18.20
N ALA A 2 27.36 -10.44 17.48
CA ALA A 2 27.12 -10.31 16.07
C ALA A 2 25.97 -9.31 15.87
N LYS A 3 26.09 -8.44 14.87
CA LYS A 3 25.05 -7.48 14.53
C LYS A 3 23.98 -8.16 13.70
N TYR A 4 22.72 -7.74 13.85
CA TYR A 4 21.67 -8.13 12.94
C TYR A 4 21.87 -7.48 11.56
N LYS A 5 21.95 -8.29 10.52
CA LYS A 5 22.18 -7.86 9.15
C LYS A 5 20.87 -7.53 8.45
N ILE A 6 20.80 -6.39 7.82
CA ILE A 6 19.64 -5.92 7.06
C ILE A 6 20.03 -5.70 5.61
N VAL A 7 19.25 -6.21 4.67
CA VAL A 7 19.33 -5.78 3.27
C VAL A 7 18.16 -4.87 2.98
N HIS A 8 18.44 -3.74 2.35
CA HIS A 8 17.46 -2.71 2.05
C HIS A 8 17.22 -2.61 0.54
N TYR A 9 15.94 -2.59 0.11
CA TYR A 9 15.56 -2.43 -1.29
C TYR A 9 14.99 -1.03 -1.55
N LEU A 10 15.49 -0.41 -2.62
CA LEU A 10 15.07 0.92 -3.07
C LEU A 10 14.80 0.94 -4.58
N ASN A 11 13.94 1.86 -5.02
CA ASN A 11 13.84 2.16 -6.44
C ASN A 11 14.96 3.11 -6.91
N GLN A 12 15.02 3.39 -8.22
CA GLN A 12 16.02 4.27 -8.83
C GLN A 12 16.06 5.68 -8.22
N PHE A 13 14.89 6.20 -7.80
CA PHE A 13 14.80 7.55 -7.24
C PHE A 13 15.42 7.62 -5.84
N PHE A 14 15.01 6.75 -4.93
CA PHE A 14 15.56 6.69 -3.58
C PHE A 14 16.98 6.11 -3.54
N GLY A 15 17.34 5.30 -4.53
CA GLY A 15 18.69 4.78 -4.73
C GLY A 15 19.67 5.79 -5.31
N GLY A 16 19.24 7.03 -5.59
CA GLY A 16 20.10 8.09 -6.10
C GLY A 16 20.59 7.90 -7.56
N ILE A 17 19.92 7.03 -8.34
CA ILE A 17 20.27 6.79 -9.75
C ILE A 17 19.69 7.89 -10.64
N GLY A 18 18.46 8.33 -10.37
CA GLY A 18 17.79 9.36 -11.14
C GLY A 18 16.28 9.33 -10.99
N GLY A 19 15.58 10.12 -11.79
CA GLY A 19 14.13 10.21 -11.81
C GLY A 19 13.47 9.15 -12.69
N GLU A 20 12.37 9.52 -13.32
CA GLU A 20 11.61 8.66 -14.24
C GLU A 20 12.42 8.25 -15.50
N ASP A 21 13.37 9.09 -15.92
CA ASP A 21 14.31 8.79 -17.01
C ASP A 21 15.23 7.60 -16.75
N LYS A 22 15.32 7.17 -15.49
CA LYS A 22 16.10 6.02 -15.03
C LYS A 22 15.24 4.86 -14.52
N ALA A 23 13.94 4.88 -14.77
CA ALA A 23 13.03 3.84 -14.30
C ALA A 23 13.30 2.45 -14.93
N ASP A 24 14.09 2.38 -16.01
CA ASP A 24 14.52 1.12 -16.65
C ASP A 24 15.82 0.54 -16.09
N PHE A 25 16.31 1.08 -14.95
CA PHE A 25 17.54 0.64 -14.32
C PHE A 25 17.45 -0.82 -13.86
N GLN A 26 18.42 -1.64 -14.29
CA GLN A 26 18.47 -3.05 -13.93
C GLN A 26 18.82 -3.25 -12.45
N PRO A 27 18.44 -4.39 -11.84
CA PRO A 27 18.81 -4.67 -10.45
C PRO A 27 20.32 -4.60 -10.22
N GLU A 28 20.70 -3.81 -9.24
CA GLU A 28 22.09 -3.63 -8.81
C GLU A 28 22.14 -3.67 -7.27
N VAL A 29 23.21 -4.20 -6.71
CA VAL A 29 23.47 -4.20 -5.27
C VAL A 29 24.67 -3.31 -4.95
N ARG A 30 24.56 -2.52 -3.89
CA ARG A 30 25.64 -1.66 -3.37
C ARG A 30 25.85 -1.94 -1.88
N GLU A 31 27.08 -2.02 -1.47
CA GLU A 31 27.45 -2.16 -0.06
C GLU A 31 27.49 -0.80 0.66
N GLU A 32 26.60 0.08 0.26
CA GLU A 32 26.46 1.44 0.81
C GLU A 32 25.05 1.62 1.35
N ILE A 33 24.94 2.41 2.41
CA ILE A 33 23.67 2.82 2.99
C ILE A 33 23.20 4.06 2.24
N ILE A 34 22.10 3.95 1.48
CA ILE A 34 21.64 4.98 0.57
C ILE A 34 20.25 5.47 0.96
N GLY A 35 19.96 6.72 0.70
CA GLY A 35 18.62 7.33 0.78
C GLY A 35 17.95 7.12 2.14
N PRO A 36 16.73 6.57 2.17
CA PRO A 36 16.01 6.27 3.42
C PRO A 36 16.76 5.35 4.37
N GLY A 37 17.66 4.52 3.85
CA GLY A 37 18.51 3.63 4.65
C GLY A 37 19.36 4.37 5.67
N MET A 38 19.83 5.58 5.36
CA MET A 38 20.61 6.38 6.31
C MET A 38 19.80 6.72 7.57
N ALA A 39 18.56 7.17 7.38
CA ALA A 39 17.68 7.50 8.51
C ALA A 39 17.26 6.26 9.31
N LEU A 40 17.12 5.11 8.65
CA LEU A 40 16.86 3.83 9.32
C LEU A 40 18.08 3.40 10.15
N ASN A 41 19.27 3.45 9.57
CA ASN A 41 20.51 3.07 10.23
C ASN A 41 20.78 3.92 11.47
N ASP A 42 20.59 5.24 11.39
CA ASP A 42 20.73 6.16 12.52
C ASP A 42 19.77 5.83 13.68
N GLY A 43 18.55 5.36 13.35
CA GLY A 43 17.54 5.00 14.34
C GLY A 43 17.73 3.60 14.95
N LEU A 44 18.38 2.69 14.23
CA LEU A 44 18.54 1.29 14.66
C LEU A 44 19.57 1.11 15.76
N GLY A 45 20.67 1.87 15.72
CA GLY A 45 21.77 1.76 16.67
C GLY A 45 22.79 0.67 16.33
N ASP A 46 23.76 0.46 17.23
CA ASP A 46 24.98 -0.33 16.97
C ASP A 46 24.79 -1.84 16.81
N ASP A 47 23.66 -2.36 17.27
CA ASP A 47 23.36 -3.81 17.20
C ASP A 47 22.82 -4.25 15.83
N TYR A 48 22.58 -3.30 14.91
CA TYR A 48 22.03 -3.52 13.59
C TYR A 48 22.94 -2.94 12.52
N GLU A 49 22.91 -3.52 11.34
CA GLU A 49 23.72 -3.06 10.20
C GLU A 49 22.99 -3.28 8.87
N ILE A 50 22.83 -2.23 8.10
CA ILE A 50 22.41 -2.36 6.71
C ILE A 50 23.64 -2.74 5.89
N VAL A 51 23.75 -4.03 5.56
CA VAL A 51 24.94 -4.60 4.88
C VAL A 51 24.94 -4.37 3.38
N ALA A 52 23.77 -4.18 2.79
CA ALA A 52 23.63 -3.88 1.36
C ALA A 52 22.33 -3.17 1.04
N THR A 53 22.37 -2.35 -0.02
CA THR A 53 21.20 -1.72 -0.64
C THR A 53 21.03 -2.28 -2.05
N VAL A 54 19.88 -2.89 -2.32
CA VAL A 54 19.50 -3.36 -3.65
C VAL A 54 18.66 -2.30 -4.32
N ILE A 55 18.98 -1.93 -5.56
CA ILE A 55 18.31 -0.88 -6.32
C ILE A 55 17.78 -1.46 -7.61
N CYS A 56 16.52 -1.16 -7.97
CA CYS A 56 15.95 -1.53 -9.25
C CYS A 56 15.01 -0.43 -9.75
N GLY A 57 14.97 -0.21 -11.05
CA GLY A 57 14.06 0.73 -11.69
C GLY A 57 12.61 0.23 -11.68
N ASP A 58 11.67 1.14 -11.43
CA ASP A 58 10.25 0.81 -11.32
C ASP A 58 9.67 0.24 -12.63
N ASN A 59 10.10 0.74 -13.80
CA ASN A 59 9.69 0.20 -15.11
C ASN A 59 10.31 -1.17 -15.35
N TYR A 60 11.64 -1.28 -15.16
CA TYR A 60 12.33 -2.54 -15.37
C TYR A 60 11.70 -3.65 -14.53
N PHE A 61 11.38 -3.35 -13.27
CA PHE A 61 10.73 -4.31 -12.39
C PHE A 61 9.34 -4.70 -12.91
N GLY A 62 8.52 -3.73 -13.29
CA GLY A 62 7.16 -3.97 -13.79
C GLY A 62 7.12 -4.77 -15.09
N GLU A 63 8.05 -4.51 -16.01
CA GLU A 63 8.13 -5.20 -17.31
C GLU A 63 8.78 -6.59 -17.22
N ASN A 64 9.62 -6.83 -16.20
CA ASN A 64 10.38 -8.07 -16.03
C ASN A 64 10.12 -8.72 -14.66
N LEU A 65 8.88 -8.73 -14.19
CA LEU A 65 8.49 -9.04 -12.80
C LEU A 65 9.16 -10.30 -12.26
N ASP A 66 9.02 -11.44 -12.92
CA ASP A 66 9.57 -12.73 -12.47
C ASP A 66 11.11 -12.70 -12.48
N LYS A 67 11.71 -12.25 -13.59
CA LYS A 67 13.16 -12.18 -13.75
C LYS A 67 13.81 -11.23 -12.76
N ALA A 68 13.22 -10.04 -12.56
CA ALA A 68 13.71 -9.06 -11.61
C ALA A 68 13.60 -9.57 -10.17
N THR A 69 12.48 -10.20 -9.82
CA THR A 69 12.27 -10.81 -8.52
C THR A 69 13.30 -11.91 -8.24
N ASP A 70 13.51 -12.85 -9.18
CA ASP A 70 14.51 -13.90 -9.06
C ASP A 70 15.91 -13.34 -8.86
N THR A 71 16.28 -12.34 -9.69
CA THR A 71 17.60 -11.71 -9.61
C THR A 71 17.81 -11.03 -8.25
N ILE A 72 16.80 -10.30 -7.77
CA ILE A 72 16.88 -9.57 -6.50
C ILE A 72 16.96 -10.54 -5.31
N VAL A 73 16.14 -11.60 -5.30
CA VAL A 73 16.20 -12.62 -4.23
C VAL A 73 17.56 -13.29 -4.16
N GLU A 74 18.18 -13.61 -5.31
CA GLU A 74 19.54 -14.16 -5.35
C GLU A 74 20.60 -13.16 -4.89
N MET A 75 20.40 -11.85 -5.15
CA MET A 75 21.28 -10.80 -4.61
C MET A 75 21.16 -10.73 -3.08
N VAL A 76 19.93 -10.71 -2.55
CA VAL A 76 19.65 -10.65 -1.10
C VAL A 76 20.27 -11.85 -0.38
N LYS A 77 20.09 -13.05 -0.93
CA LYS A 77 20.59 -14.31 -0.36
C LYS A 77 22.09 -14.33 -0.12
N LYS A 78 22.88 -13.64 -0.97
CA LYS A 78 24.36 -13.59 -0.84
C LYS A 78 24.84 -12.94 0.46
N TYR A 79 24.04 -12.04 1.03
CA TYR A 79 24.39 -11.31 2.25
C TYR A 79 23.93 -12.01 3.51
N GLU A 80 23.13 -13.09 3.39
CA GLU A 80 22.57 -13.83 4.53
C GLU A 80 21.97 -12.88 5.59
N PRO A 81 20.99 -12.03 5.20
CA PRO A 81 20.42 -11.08 6.14
C PRO A 81 19.48 -11.74 7.14
N ASP A 82 19.39 -11.15 8.33
CA ASP A 82 18.41 -11.53 9.34
C ASP A 82 17.04 -10.92 9.04
N ILE A 83 17.00 -9.77 8.34
CA ILE A 83 15.78 -9.06 7.95
C ILE A 83 15.96 -8.43 6.58
N PHE A 84 14.87 -8.42 5.82
CA PHE A 84 14.78 -7.67 4.57
C PHE A 84 13.78 -6.51 4.70
N VAL A 85 14.21 -5.31 4.29
CA VAL A 85 13.37 -4.11 4.32
C VAL A 85 13.24 -3.52 2.92
N ALA A 86 12.02 -3.25 2.48
CA ALA A 86 11.76 -2.61 1.20
C ALA A 86 11.08 -1.24 1.37
N GLY A 87 11.57 -0.23 0.71
CA GLY A 87 10.96 1.09 0.75
C GLY A 87 11.52 2.03 1.80
N PRO A 88 10.73 2.97 2.30
CA PRO A 88 9.26 3.14 2.15
C PRO A 88 8.84 3.61 0.75
N ALA A 89 7.72 3.06 0.26
CA ALA A 89 7.20 3.38 -1.07
C ALA A 89 6.20 4.55 -1.08
N PHE A 90 5.70 4.97 0.08
CA PHE A 90 4.67 6.01 0.18
C PHE A 90 3.48 5.75 -0.74
N ASN A 91 3.09 6.71 -1.58
CA ASN A 91 2.03 6.55 -2.58
C ASN A 91 2.56 6.34 -4.02
N ALA A 92 3.83 5.91 -4.18
CA ALA A 92 4.37 5.55 -5.49
C ALA A 92 3.89 4.14 -5.89
N GLY A 93 2.90 4.06 -6.79
CA GLY A 93 2.17 2.81 -7.05
C GLY A 93 3.04 1.67 -7.58
N ARG A 94 3.85 1.90 -8.65
CA ARG A 94 4.77 0.90 -9.21
C ARG A 94 5.78 0.43 -8.17
N TYR A 95 6.36 1.38 -7.43
CA TYR A 95 7.33 1.08 -6.38
C TYR A 95 6.70 0.29 -5.22
N GLY A 96 5.47 0.63 -4.80
CA GLY A 96 4.76 -0.14 -3.79
C GLY A 96 4.50 -1.58 -4.20
N VAL A 97 4.10 -1.80 -5.46
CA VAL A 97 3.95 -3.16 -6.01
C VAL A 97 5.28 -3.90 -6.02
N ALA A 98 6.37 -3.26 -6.44
CA ALA A 98 7.71 -3.85 -6.42
C ALA A 98 8.14 -4.23 -4.99
N CYS A 99 8.01 -3.31 -4.02
CA CYS A 99 8.33 -3.58 -2.61
C CYS A 99 7.55 -4.76 -2.05
N GLY A 100 6.23 -4.81 -2.29
CA GLY A 100 5.39 -5.90 -1.81
C GLY A 100 5.74 -7.24 -2.45
N THR A 101 5.94 -7.26 -3.77
CA THR A 101 6.31 -8.48 -4.51
C THR A 101 7.64 -9.06 -4.02
N ILE A 102 8.66 -8.20 -3.87
CA ILE A 102 9.99 -8.64 -3.42
C ILE A 102 9.93 -9.11 -1.97
N CYS A 103 9.26 -8.37 -1.07
CA CYS A 103 9.09 -8.80 0.33
C CYS A 103 8.48 -10.19 0.40
N LYS A 104 7.37 -10.41 -0.29
CA LYS A 104 6.70 -11.72 -0.32
C LYS A 104 7.63 -12.81 -0.86
N ALA A 105 8.34 -12.56 -1.96
CA ALA A 105 9.26 -13.54 -2.55
C ALA A 105 10.45 -13.86 -1.63
N VAL A 106 10.99 -12.87 -0.93
CA VAL A 106 12.09 -13.05 0.04
C VAL A 106 11.62 -13.87 1.23
N GLU A 107 10.45 -13.57 1.80
CA GLU A 107 9.89 -14.34 2.91
C GLU A 107 9.63 -15.79 2.51
N GLU A 108 8.96 -16.04 1.37
CA GLU A 108 8.64 -17.38 0.89
C GLU A 108 9.87 -18.22 0.54
N ARG A 109 10.92 -17.62 -0.02
CA ARG A 109 12.07 -18.35 -0.54
C ARG A 109 13.24 -18.43 0.43
N LEU A 110 13.43 -17.41 1.28
CA LEU A 110 14.56 -17.36 2.21
C LEU A 110 14.12 -17.60 3.66
N GLY A 111 12.82 -17.50 3.97
CA GLY A 111 12.29 -17.72 5.32
C GLY A 111 12.71 -16.67 6.34
N ILE A 112 13.10 -15.48 5.89
CA ILE A 112 13.50 -14.37 6.76
C ILE A 112 12.38 -13.35 6.93
N PRO A 113 12.31 -12.64 8.07
CA PRO A 113 11.32 -11.58 8.27
C PRO A 113 11.47 -10.47 7.25
N VAL A 114 10.33 -9.92 6.80
CA VAL A 114 10.27 -8.85 5.82
C VAL A 114 9.43 -7.69 6.33
N LEU A 115 9.78 -6.47 5.93
CA LEU A 115 9.06 -5.26 6.29
C LEU A 115 9.06 -4.29 5.12
N SER A 116 7.91 -3.65 4.90
CA SER A 116 7.81 -2.53 3.95
C SER A 116 6.97 -1.39 4.53
N GLY A 117 6.86 -0.28 3.82
CA GLY A 117 6.01 0.83 4.25
C GLY A 117 5.35 1.51 3.09
N MET A 118 4.04 1.72 3.23
CA MET A 118 3.21 2.26 2.15
C MET A 118 2.12 3.19 2.71
N TYR A 119 1.65 4.08 1.87
CA TYR A 119 0.42 4.81 2.11
C TYR A 119 -0.78 3.89 1.88
N GLU A 120 -1.86 4.09 2.64
CA GLU A 120 -3.02 3.20 2.62
C GLU A 120 -3.74 3.08 1.26
N GLU A 121 -3.63 4.11 0.41
CA GLU A 121 -4.19 4.11 -0.96
C GLU A 121 -3.20 3.60 -2.03
N ASN A 122 -1.99 3.18 -1.63
CA ASN A 122 -1.06 2.61 -2.58
C ASN A 122 -1.57 1.25 -3.06
N PRO A 123 -1.63 0.97 -4.38
CA PRO A 123 -2.09 -0.33 -4.89
C PRO A 123 -1.32 -1.52 -4.31
N GLY A 124 -0.02 -1.37 -4.03
CA GLY A 124 0.79 -2.37 -3.36
C GLY A 124 0.30 -2.67 -1.94
N ALA A 125 -0.26 -1.68 -1.24
CA ALA A 125 -0.82 -1.91 0.10
C ALA A 125 -2.02 -2.87 0.04
N ASP A 126 -2.95 -2.67 -0.88
CA ASP A 126 -4.10 -3.56 -1.03
C ASP A 126 -3.71 -4.98 -1.46
N MET A 127 -2.69 -5.10 -2.31
CA MET A 127 -2.21 -6.39 -2.82
C MET A 127 -1.47 -7.22 -1.76
N PHE A 128 -0.68 -6.57 -0.88
CA PHE A 128 0.29 -7.28 -0.04
C PHE A 128 0.07 -7.14 1.46
N LYS A 129 -0.87 -6.32 1.94
CA LYS A 129 -1.13 -6.12 3.38
C LYS A 129 -1.48 -7.39 4.16
N GLN A 130 -1.96 -8.44 3.48
CA GLN A 130 -2.25 -9.73 4.14
C GLN A 130 -0.98 -10.54 4.37
N ASP A 131 -0.05 -10.47 3.45
CA ASP A 131 1.18 -11.26 3.46
C ASP A 131 2.31 -10.54 4.20
N VAL A 132 2.53 -9.25 3.91
CA VAL A 132 3.65 -8.44 4.40
C VAL A 132 3.21 -7.44 5.46
N ILE A 133 4.04 -7.23 6.48
CA ILE A 133 3.82 -6.13 7.45
C ILE A 133 4.19 -4.81 6.77
N LEU A 134 3.20 -3.94 6.62
CA LEU A 134 3.34 -2.65 5.95
C LEU A 134 3.22 -1.50 6.94
N VAL A 135 4.31 -0.83 7.25
CA VAL A 135 4.29 0.39 8.07
C VAL A 135 3.40 1.43 7.40
N LYS A 136 2.48 2.02 8.17
CA LYS A 136 1.64 3.09 7.66
C LYS A 136 2.44 4.37 7.45
N THR A 137 2.57 4.79 6.20
CA THR A 137 3.25 6.04 5.83
C THR A 137 2.24 7.12 5.40
N GLY A 138 2.69 8.36 5.27
CA GLY A 138 1.91 9.37 4.56
C GLY A 138 2.01 9.20 3.04
N ASN A 139 1.36 10.09 2.31
CA ASN A 139 1.28 10.00 0.84
C ASN A 139 2.57 10.40 0.11
N SER A 140 3.57 10.94 0.78
CA SER A 140 4.81 11.42 0.16
C SER A 140 6.02 11.29 1.07
N ALA A 141 7.22 11.38 0.47
CA ALA A 141 8.51 11.33 1.15
C ALA A 141 8.69 12.43 2.24
N ALA A 142 7.92 13.52 2.18
CA ALA A 142 7.92 14.55 3.22
C ALA A 142 7.54 13.99 4.61
N THR A 143 6.85 12.85 4.64
CA THR A 143 6.42 12.19 5.88
C THR A 143 7.44 11.17 6.43
N MET A 144 8.62 11.03 5.79
CA MET A 144 9.68 10.10 6.16
C MET A 144 10.01 10.13 7.66
N LYS A 145 10.19 11.32 8.23
CA LYS A 145 10.52 11.49 9.64
C LYS A 145 9.51 10.88 10.61
N LYS A 146 8.25 10.73 10.18
CA LYS A 146 7.18 10.10 10.99
C LYS A 146 7.17 8.59 10.83
N ALA A 147 7.57 8.08 9.67
CA ALA A 147 7.57 6.65 9.38
C ALA A 147 8.79 5.92 9.97
N VAL A 148 9.98 6.55 9.92
CA VAL A 148 11.24 5.94 10.37
C VAL A 148 11.17 5.34 11.80
N PRO A 149 10.65 6.03 12.83
CA PRO A 149 10.58 5.44 14.17
C PRO A 149 9.75 4.15 14.23
N GLN A 150 8.68 4.05 13.45
CA GLN A 150 7.85 2.84 13.38
C GLN A 150 8.58 1.70 12.68
N PHE A 151 9.29 1.98 11.58
CA PHE A 151 10.18 1.00 10.94
C PHE A 151 11.20 0.46 11.93
N VAL A 152 11.90 1.35 12.64
CA VAL A 152 12.93 0.98 13.61
C VAL A 152 12.36 0.07 14.71
N THR A 153 11.20 0.40 15.26
CA THR A 153 10.54 -0.40 16.29
C THR A 153 10.20 -1.80 15.76
N LEU A 154 9.60 -1.89 14.59
CA LEU A 154 9.20 -3.17 14.01
C LEU A 154 10.40 -4.01 13.55
N ILE A 155 11.45 -3.39 13.00
CA ILE A 155 12.70 -4.09 12.65
C ILE A 155 13.30 -4.73 13.91
N LYS A 156 13.37 -4.00 15.02
CA LYS A 156 13.92 -4.53 16.28
C LYS A 156 13.11 -5.72 16.80
N LYS A 157 11.80 -5.64 16.77
CA LYS A 157 10.91 -6.74 17.17
C LYS A 157 11.05 -7.96 16.26
N LEU A 158 11.09 -7.74 14.95
CA LEU A 158 11.26 -8.82 13.97
C LEU A 158 12.62 -9.53 14.15
N ALA A 159 13.70 -8.77 14.40
CA ALA A 159 15.02 -9.32 14.62
C ALA A 159 15.12 -10.17 15.89
N THR A 160 14.48 -9.73 16.96
CA THR A 160 14.51 -10.44 18.25
C THR A 160 13.48 -11.54 18.35
N GLY A 161 12.57 -11.66 17.38
CA GLY A 161 11.46 -12.62 17.42
C GLY A 161 10.39 -12.26 18.46
N GLU A 162 10.32 -10.98 18.85
CA GLU A 162 9.27 -10.48 19.73
C GLU A 162 7.90 -10.53 19.04
N GLU A 163 6.84 -10.76 19.83
CA GLU A 163 5.48 -10.75 19.33
C GLU A 163 5.10 -9.37 18.77
N ILE A 164 4.61 -9.35 17.55
CA ILE A 164 4.06 -8.13 16.93
C ILE A 164 2.58 -8.06 17.28
N LEU A 165 2.23 -7.00 17.98
CA LEU A 165 0.87 -6.74 18.43
C LEU A 165 -0.02 -6.23 17.27
N GLY A 166 -1.25 -5.87 17.56
CA GLY A 166 -2.22 -5.40 16.56
C GLY A 166 -1.82 -4.05 15.92
N PRO A 167 -2.37 -3.75 14.71
CA PRO A 167 -2.05 -2.54 13.95
C PRO A 167 -2.27 -1.24 14.72
N SER A 168 -3.28 -1.20 15.60
CA SER A 168 -3.58 -0.02 16.43
C SER A 168 -2.49 0.30 17.46
N ILE A 169 -1.67 -0.68 17.81
CA ILE A 169 -0.57 -0.54 18.78
C ILE A 169 0.75 -0.30 18.05
N GLU A 170 1.01 -1.08 17.01
CA GLU A 170 2.30 -1.11 16.31
C GLU A 170 2.38 -0.13 15.12
N GLY A 171 1.25 0.40 14.66
CA GLY A 171 1.21 1.44 13.62
C GLY A 171 1.45 0.94 12.18
N TYR A 172 1.28 -0.36 11.92
CA TYR A 172 1.27 -0.89 10.55
C TYR A 172 -0.15 -0.89 9.97
N LEU A 173 -0.29 -1.11 8.66
CA LEU A 173 -1.58 -1.15 7.97
C LEU A 173 -2.37 -2.41 8.38
N GLU A 174 -3.68 -2.25 8.53
CA GLU A 174 -4.56 -3.36 8.87
C GLU A 174 -4.50 -4.46 7.80
N ARG A 175 -4.14 -5.67 8.22
CA ARG A 175 -3.93 -6.81 7.32
C ARG A 175 -5.24 -7.44 6.82
N GLY A 176 -6.38 -7.02 7.34
CA GLY A 176 -7.68 -7.61 7.00
C GLY A 176 -7.89 -9.01 7.58
N ILE A 177 -7.01 -9.49 8.45
CA ILE A 177 -7.12 -10.78 9.14
C ILE A 177 -8.13 -10.61 10.26
N ARG A 178 -9.22 -11.36 10.20
CA ARG A 178 -10.27 -11.33 11.23
C ARG A 178 -10.03 -12.47 12.21
N VAL A 179 -9.85 -12.10 13.47
CA VAL A 179 -9.75 -13.05 14.58
C VAL A 179 -10.99 -12.91 15.46
N ASN A 180 -11.65 -14.03 15.76
CA ASN A 180 -12.75 -14.03 16.71
C ASN A 180 -12.17 -13.89 18.12
N TYR A 181 -12.72 -12.95 18.88
CA TYR A 181 -12.43 -12.78 20.31
C TYR A 181 -13.72 -12.61 21.10
N PHE A 182 -13.67 -13.00 22.36
CA PHE A 182 -14.76 -12.77 23.29
C PHE A 182 -14.53 -11.45 24.01
N ALA A 183 -15.39 -10.47 23.75
CA ALA A 183 -15.36 -9.22 24.49
C ALA A 183 -15.87 -9.43 25.93
N GLU A 184 -15.39 -8.62 26.88
CA GLU A 184 -15.80 -8.67 28.28
C GLU A 184 -17.32 -8.47 28.44
N GLU A 185 -17.89 -7.57 27.61
CA GLU A 185 -19.33 -7.31 27.59
C GLU A 185 -19.97 -7.78 26.29
N ARG A 186 -21.18 -8.33 26.40
CA ARG A 186 -21.98 -8.70 25.22
C ARG A 186 -22.30 -7.46 24.37
N GLY A 187 -22.33 -7.58 23.06
CA GLY A 187 -22.69 -6.49 22.14
C GLY A 187 -24.04 -5.85 22.44
N ALA A 188 -25.06 -6.67 22.87
CA ALA A 188 -26.35 -6.15 23.28
C ALA A 188 -26.25 -5.22 24.51
N THR A 189 -25.38 -5.54 25.47
CA THR A 189 -25.16 -4.71 26.66
C THR A 189 -24.49 -3.39 26.28
N ARG A 190 -23.48 -3.43 25.42
CA ARG A 190 -22.83 -2.22 24.91
C ARG A 190 -23.79 -1.34 24.11
N GLY A 191 -24.60 -1.96 23.22
CA GLY A 191 -25.65 -1.25 22.47
C GLY A 191 -26.70 -0.58 23.37
N LEU A 192 -27.15 -1.26 24.44
CA LEU A 192 -28.06 -0.67 25.40
C LEU A 192 -27.44 0.52 26.15
N LYS A 193 -26.18 0.42 26.58
CA LYS A 193 -25.46 1.52 27.22
C LYS A 193 -25.33 2.74 26.28
N MET A 194 -25.03 2.53 25.02
CA MET A 194 -24.97 3.61 24.00
C MET A 194 -26.36 4.26 23.83
N LEU A 195 -27.42 3.47 23.75
CA LEU A 195 -28.80 3.99 23.64
C LEU A 195 -29.19 4.84 24.84
N LEU A 196 -28.93 4.36 26.07
CA LEU A 196 -29.22 5.11 27.28
C LEU A 196 -28.48 6.45 27.32
N LYS A 197 -27.20 6.49 27.00
CA LYS A 197 -26.41 7.73 26.87
C LYS A 197 -27.01 8.68 25.83
N LYS A 198 -27.40 8.14 24.66
CA LYS A 198 -28.05 8.94 23.60
C LYS A 198 -29.35 9.56 24.06
N ILE A 199 -30.20 8.81 24.80
CA ILE A 199 -31.46 9.31 25.36
C ILE A 199 -31.21 10.38 26.43
N ALA A 200 -30.17 10.21 27.25
CA ALA A 200 -29.78 11.16 28.29
C ALA A 200 -29.08 12.42 27.71
N GLY A 201 -28.77 12.47 26.39
CA GLY A 201 -28.03 13.57 25.79
C GLY A 201 -26.56 13.59 26.16
N GLU A 202 -26.01 12.50 26.67
CA GLU A 202 -24.62 12.34 27.04
C GLU A 202 -23.75 11.98 25.81
N PRO A 203 -22.48 12.40 25.78
CA PRO A 203 -21.55 11.98 24.73
C PRO A 203 -21.32 10.46 24.81
N PHE A 204 -21.33 9.80 23.66
CA PHE A 204 -21.04 8.37 23.54
C PHE A 204 -20.25 8.09 22.27
N GLU A 205 -19.47 7.02 22.29
CA GLU A 205 -18.77 6.49 21.14
C GLU A 205 -19.45 5.23 20.63
N THR A 206 -19.45 5.03 19.32
CA THR A 206 -19.95 3.80 18.71
C THR A 206 -18.86 2.74 18.68
N ASP A 207 -19.23 1.45 18.75
CA ASP A 207 -18.28 0.32 18.68
C ASP A 207 -17.42 0.36 17.40
N LEU A 208 -18.00 0.88 16.31
CA LEU A 208 -17.28 1.14 15.06
C LEU A 208 -17.26 2.64 14.80
N PRO A 209 -16.10 3.20 14.44
CA PRO A 209 -16.02 4.61 14.10
C PRO A 209 -16.94 4.91 12.91
N MET A 210 -17.78 5.91 13.08
CA MET A 210 -18.65 6.36 11.99
C MET A 210 -17.84 7.07 10.93
N PRO A 211 -18.01 6.72 9.64
CA PRO A 211 -17.32 7.42 8.56
C PRO A 211 -17.72 8.90 8.55
N LYS A 212 -16.74 9.77 8.38
CA LYS A 212 -16.96 11.20 8.18
C LYS A 212 -17.06 11.45 6.69
N PHE A 213 -18.26 11.78 6.24
CA PHE A 213 -18.49 12.13 4.84
C PHE A 213 -18.31 13.64 4.64
N ASP A 214 -17.72 14.02 3.52
CA ASP A 214 -17.71 15.41 3.09
C ASP A 214 -19.13 15.88 2.81
N ARG A 215 -19.49 17.02 3.40
CA ARG A 215 -20.78 17.65 3.13
C ARG A 215 -20.64 18.50 1.88
N VAL A 216 -21.33 18.09 0.82
CA VAL A 216 -21.47 18.89 -0.39
C VAL A 216 -22.78 19.68 -0.28
N GLU A 217 -22.71 21.00 -0.46
CA GLU A 217 -23.93 21.81 -0.48
C GLU A 217 -24.83 21.39 -1.65
N PRO A 218 -26.13 21.22 -1.43
CA PRO A 218 -27.04 20.85 -2.49
C PRO A 218 -27.06 21.96 -3.56
N GLY A 219 -27.12 21.57 -4.82
CA GLY A 219 -27.27 22.49 -5.93
C GLY A 219 -28.52 23.36 -5.77
N LYS A 220 -28.52 24.54 -6.39
CA LYS A 220 -29.68 25.44 -6.37
C LYS A 220 -30.92 24.75 -6.93
N ALA A 221 -32.07 24.98 -6.32
CA ALA A 221 -33.34 24.43 -6.79
C ALA A 221 -33.63 24.82 -8.26
N LEU A 222 -33.99 23.87 -9.06
CA LEU A 222 -34.34 24.07 -10.49
C LEU A 222 -35.71 24.74 -10.58
N LYS A 223 -35.79 25.90 -11.21
CA LYS A 223 -37.07 26.60 -11.39
C LYS A 223 -37.93 25.96 -12.46
N ILE A 224 -37.33 25.43 -13.53
CA ILE A 224 -38.05 24.80 -14.66
C ILE A 224 -37.22 23.62 -15.14
N LEU A 225 -37.72 22.40 -14.87
CA LEU A 225 -37.01 21.16 -15.21
C LEU A 225 -36.83 20.96 -16.73
N ALA A 226 -37.84 21.34 -17.51
CA ALA A 226 -37.83 21.18 -18.98
C ALA A 226 -36.78 22.03 -19.71
N LYS A 227 -36.20 23.04 -19.02
CA LYS A 227 -35.14 23.93 -19.57
C LYS A 227 -33.74 23.54 -19.12
N GLN A 228 -33.60 22.48 -18.32
CA GLN A 228 -32.33 22.07 -17.79
C GLN A 228 -31.79 20.85 -18.51
N ARG A 229 -30.48 20.86 -18.81
CA ARG A 229 -29.78 19.66 -19.27
C ARG A 229 -29.38 18.83 -18.05
N LEU A 230 -29.96 17.64 -17.92
CA LEU A 230 -29.51 16.65 -16.92
C LEU A 230 -28.29 15.91 -17.48
N GLN A 231 -27.11 16.17 -16.92
CA GLN A 231 -25.96 15.31 -17.12
C GLN A 231 -25.85 14.39 -15.91
N SER A 232 -26.19 13.13 -16.11
CA SER A 232 -25.91 12.07 -15.12
C SER A 232 -24.57 11.44 -15.45
N LEU A 233 -23.55 11.78 -14.68
CA LEU A 233 -22.21 11.19 -14.84
C LEU A 233 -22.13 9.93 -13.97
N HIS A 234 -22.46 8.77 -14.52
CA HIS A 234 -22.23 7.48 -13.89
C HIS A 234 -20.80 6.97 -14.17
N LEU A 235 -19.80 7.77 -13.83
CA LEU A 235 -18.39 7.47 -14.13
C LEU A 235 -17.95 6.14 -13.52
N VAL A 236 -18.40 5.83 -12.31
CA VAL A 236 -18.01 4.61 -11.59
C VAL A 236 -18.63 3.36 -12.23
N VAL A 237 -19.88 3.44 -12.69
CA VAL A 237 -20.55 2.29 -13.33
C VAL A 237 -19.98 2.01 -14.72
N LEU A 238 -19.69 3.05 -15.49
CA LEU A 238 -19.06 2.91 -16.80
C LEU A 238 -17.63 2.37 -16.70
N TYR A 239 -16.85 2.83 -15.71
CA TYR A 239 -15.48 2.34 -15.51
C TYR A 239 -15.46 0.87 -15.10
N GLN A 240 -16.30 0.45 -14.17
CA GLN A 240 -16.43 -0.97 -13.82
C GLN A 240 -17.01 -1.83 -14.93
N LEU A 241 -17.95 -1.30 -15.70
CA LEU A 241 -18.51 -2.01 -16.85
C LEU A 241 -17.46 -2.18 -17.95
N VAL A 242 -16.70 -1.16 -18.26
CA VAL A 242 -15.61 -1.19 -19.25
C VAL A 242 -14.49 -2.14 -18.83
N ILE A 243 -14.06 -2.11 -17.57
CA ILE A 243 -13.05 -3.07 -17.09
C ILE A 243 -13.57 -4.51 -17.12
N ARG A 244 -14.81 -4.74 -16.71
CA ARG A 244 -15.42 -6.08 -16.75
C ARG A 244 -15.62 -6.60 -18.16
N ILE A 245 -15.85 -5.73 -19.13
CA ILE A 245 -15.97 -6.03 -20.55
C ILE A 245 -14.59 -6.33 -21.14
N ILE A 246 -13.58 -5.53 -20.84
CA ILE A 246 -12.21 -5.70 -21.36
C ILE A 246 -11.52 -6.94 -20.75
N SER A 247 -11.80 -7.28 -19.50
CA SER A 247 -11.20 -8.43 -18.82
C SER A 247 -11.85 -9.79 -19.12
N SER A 248 -12.93 -9.84 -19.90
CA SER A 248 -13.57 -11.12 -20.24
C SER A 248 -12.92 -11.76 -21.49
N PRO A 249 -12.50 -13.05 -21.44
CA PRO A 249 -11.86 -13.72 -22.57
C PRO A 249 -12.71 -13.84 -23.83
N LEU A 250 -14.04 -13.67 -23.69
CA LEU A 250 -14.99 -13.73 -24.81
C LEU A 250 -15.05 -12.43 -25.63
N MET A 251 -14.62 -11.32 -25.08
CA MET A 251 -14.71 -10.03 -25.77
C MET A 251 -13.45 -9.59 -26.51
N GLN A 252 -12.30 -10.18 -26.23
CA GLN A 252 -11.10 -9.93 -27.06
C GLN A 252 -11.26 -10.36 -28.52
N ARG A 253 -12.25 -11.21 -28.82
CA ARG A 253 -12.57 -11.65 -30.19
C ARG A 253 -13.67 -10.86 -30.90
N SER A 254 -14.36 -9.94 -30.21
CA SER A 254 -15.53 -9.23 -30.74
C SER A 254 -15.39 -7.70 -30.78
N LEU A 255 -14.19 -7.16 -30.47
CA LEU A 255 -13.97 -5.72 -30.32
C LEU A 255 -13.94 -4.91 -31.64
N ASP A 256 -13.88 -5.56 -32.79
CA ASP A 256 -13.68 -4.87 -34.07
C ASP A 256 -14.95 -4.25 -34.71
N GLY A 257 -16.12 -4.47 -34.13
CA GLY A 257 -17.35 -4.03 -34.81
C GLY A 257 -18.39 -3.22 -34.05
N ILE A 258 -18.47 -3.30 -32.74
CA ILE A 258 -19.66 -2.82 -32.01
C ILE A 258 -19.41 -1.58 -31.14
N GLN A 259 -18.20 -1.33 -30.71
CA GLN A 259 -17.94 -0.31 -29.68
C GLN A 259 -17.99 1.15 -30.18
N TRP A 260 -17.67 1.42 -31.41
CA TRP A 260 -17.65 2.79 -31.91
C TRP A 260 -19.04 3.37 -32.19
N LYS A 261 -20.01 2.55 -32.50
CA LYS A 261 -21.40 3.03 -32.74
C LYS A 261 -22.10 3.47 -31.45
N ALA A 262 -21.98 2.74 -30.38
CA ALA A 262 -22.58 3.10 -29.09
C ALA A 262 -21.95 4.37 -28.50
N TRP A 263 -20.64 4.56 -28.69
CA TRP A 263 -19.92 5.75 -28.22
C TRP A 263 -20.24 7.00 -29.03
N THR A 264 -20.37 6.87 -30.35
CA THR A 264 -20.73 7.98 -31.22
C THR A 264 -22.21 8.39 -31.09
N GLU A 265 -23.09 7.48 -30.76
CA GLU A 265 -24.51 7.84 -30.47
C GLU A 265 -24.65 8.50 -29.11
N CYS A 266 -23.92 8.04 -28.05
CA CYS A 266 -23.90 8.74 -26.78
C CYS A 266 -23.31 10.16 -26.88
N LEU A 267 -22.28 10.36 -27.68
CA LEU A 267 -21.67 11.68 -27.92
C LEU A 267 -22.60 12.60 -28.76
N LYS A 268 -23.39 12.07 -29.66
CA LYS A 268 -24.39 12.85 -30.44
C LYS A 268 -25.60 13.27 -29.62
N MET A 269 -25.92 12.57 -28.52
CA MET A 269 -26.94 13.01 -27.56
C MET A 269 -26.46 14.09 -26.60
N THR A 270 -25.20 14.47 -26.65
CA THR A 270 -24.55 15.40 -25.71
C THR A 270 -24.23 16.78 -26.33
N ILE A 271 -24.62 17.03 -27.59
CA ILE A 271 -24.50 18.34 -28.28
C ILE A 271 -25.93 18.98 -28.45
#